data_99954beb3e3c74ba0a43bc9ab8d42a57
#
_entry.id   99954beb3e3c74ba0a43bc9ab8d42a57
#
_cell.length_a   1.000
_cell.length_b   1.000
_cell.length_c   1.000
_cell.angle_alpha   90.00
_cell.angle_beta   90.00
_cell.angle_gamma   90.00
#
_symmetry.space_group_name_H-M   'P 1'
#
loop_
_entity.id
_entity.type
_entity.pdbx_description
1 polymer ?
#
loop_
_entity_poly.entity_id
_entity_poly.type
_entity_poly.pdbx_seq_one_letter_code
_entity_poly.pdbx_strand_id
1 'polypeptide(L)'
;MTNKIKVTRKTTESAIAVEIEKGALRADYRKLIKTPLPFLNHMIEHIAWRAALNIQIEMELDEFELAHLVCEDVGMTLGRAVGEYIKRSDVPGYAFAVGIIDE
;
A
#
# COMPACT_ATOMS: atom_id res chain seq x y z
N MET A 1 17.61 -0.22 14.31
CA MET A 1 16.81 -1.11 13.43
C MET A 1 15.58 -0.38 12.95
N THR A 2 15.42 -0.28 11.65
CA THR A 2 14.28 0.43 11.09
C THR A 2 13.09 -0.52 10.93
N ASN A 3 11.92 -0.06 11.32
CA ASN A 3 10.66 -0.79 11.10
C ASN A 3 10.00 -0.35 9.80
N LYS A 4 10.84 0.14 8.88
CA LYS A 4 10.37 0.73 7.63
C LYS A 4 10.82 -0.13 6.45
N ILE A 5 9.88 -0.42 5.56
CA ILE A 5 10.15 -1.17 4.34
C ILE A 5 9.73 -0.31 3.15
N LYS A 6 10.62 -0.18 2.18
CA LYS A 6 10.34 0.59 0.98
C LYS A 6 10.54 -0.29 -0.24
N VAL A 7 9.54 -0.35 -1.11
CA VAL A 7 9.60 -1.07 -2.37
C VAL A 7 9.27 -0.10 -3.49
N THR A 8 10.10 -0.10 -4.53
CA THR A 8 9.87 0.73 -5.71
C THR A 8 9.71 -0.16 -6.93
N ARG A 9 8.92 0.30 -7.87
CA ARG A 9 8.74 -0.37 -9.16
C ARG A 9 8.67 0.70 -10.23
N LYS A 10 9.47 0.54 -11.27
CA LYS A 10 9.48 1.47 -12.39
C LYS A 10 9.29 0.69 -13.68
N THR A 11 8.33 1.14 -14.47
CA THR A 11 8.10 0.62 -15.83
C THR A 11 8.21 1.79 -16.80
N THR A 12 8.05 1.51 -18.10
CA THR A 12 8.03 2.59 -19.09
C THR A 12 6.81 3.49 -18.93
N GLU A 13 5.78 3.03 -18.23
CA GLU A 13 4.51 3.74 -18.13
C GLU A 13 4.29 4.38 -16.76
N SER A 14 4.97 3.89 -15.72
CA SER A 14 4.72 4.37 -14.37
C SER A 14 5.93 4.16 -13.48
N ALA A 15 5.95 4.92 -12.39
CA ALA A 15 6.88 4.71 -11.29
C ALA A 15 6.06 4.74 -10.00
N ILE A 16 6.27 3.76 -9.13
CA ILE A 16 5.56 3.68 -7.88
C ILE A 16 6.53 3.37 -6.75
N ALA A 17 6.33 4.04 -5.62
CA ALA A 17 7.06 3.76 -4.39
C ALA A 17 6.05 3.48 -3.28
N VAL A 18 6.23 2.36 -2.60
CA VAL A 18 5.41 1.97 -1.46
C VAL A 18 6.31 1.83 -0.25
N GLU A 19 5.91 2.45 0.85
CA GLU A 19 6.65 2.43 2.09
C GLU A 19 5.70 1.99 3.20
N ILE A 20 6.13 1.02 4.00
CA ILE A 20 5.37 0.54 5.14
C ILE A 20 6.21 0.73 6.38
N GLU A 21 5.64 1.37 7.38
CA GLU A 21 6.32 1.61 8.64
C GLU A 21 5.45 1.16 9.80
N LYS A 22 6.01 0.32 10.65
CA LYS A 22 5.35 -0.09 11.88
C LYS A 22 5.52 1.00 12.93
N GLY A 23 4.48 1.22 13.70
CA GLY A 23 4.51 2.22 14.76
C GLY A 23 3.13 2.78 15.01
N ALA A 24 3.06 3.83 15.81
CA ALA A 24 1.79 4.49 16.04
C ALA A 24 1.25 5.05 14.72
N LEU A 25 -0.01 4.81 14.46
CA LEU A 25 -0.65 5.30 13.23
C LEU A 25 -0.64 6.82 13.24
N ARG A 26 -0.10 7.41 12.18
CA ARG A 26 -0.02 8.86 12.05
C ARG A 26 -1.41 9.46 11.87
N ALA A 27 -1.62 10.66 12.42
CA ALA A 27 -2.90 11.35 12.28
C ALA A 27 -3.23 11.64 10.82
N ASP A 28 -2.19 11.82 9.99
CA ASP A 28 -2.34 12.13 8.57
C ASP A 28 -2.20 10.92 7.66
N TYR A 29 -2.43 9.70 8.19
CA TYR A 29 -2.19 8.48 7.42
C TYR A 29 -2.94 8.44 6.10
N ARG A 30 -4.09 9.09 6.02
CA ARG A 30 -4.86 9.13 4.77
C ARG A 30 -4.16 9.93 3.69
N LYS A 31 -3.39 10.94 4.07
CA LYS A 31 -2.68 11.79 3.11
C LYS A 31 -1.45 11.14 2.53
N LEU A 32 -1.02 10.02 3.10
CA LEU A 32 0.16 9.30 2.63
C LEU A 32 -0.12 8.42 1.43
N ILE A 33 -1.40 8.14 1.17
CA ILE A 33 -1.80 7.23 0.10
C ILE A 33 -2.27 8.07 -1.09
N LYS A 34 -1.43 8.12 -2.12
CA LYS A 34 -1.65 8.99 -3.27
C LYS A 34 -1.62 8.19 -4.56
N THR A 35 -2.77 7.77 -5.02
CA THR A 35 -2.95 7.23 -6.37
C THR A 35 -4.01 8.07 -7.07
N PRO A 36 -4.13 7.95 -8.40
CA PRO A 36 -5.17 8.69 -9.12
C PRO A 36 -6.58 8.10 -8.95
N LEU A 37 -6.73 7.02 -8.20
CA LEU A 37 -8.03 6.38 -8.00
C LEU A 37 -8.51 6.59 -6.55
N PRO A 38 -9.47 7.50 -6.33
CA PRO A 38 -9.93 7.77 -4.95
C PRO A 38 -10.48 6.55 -4.22
N PHE A 39 -11.19 5.68 -4.93
CA PHE A 39 -11.74 4.48 -4.30
C PHE A 39 -10.62 3.53 -3.84
N LEU A 40 -9.59 3.37 -4.67
CA LEU A 40 -8.44 2.54 -4.30
C LEU A 40 -7.73 3.13 -3.09
N ASN A 41 -7.55 4.46 -3.06
CA ASN A 41 -6.96 5.14 -1.91
C ASN A 41 -7.75 4.84 -0.64
N HIS A 42 -9.07 4.92 -0.74
CA HIS A 42 -9.96 4.66 0.39
C HIS A 42 -9.80 3.23 0.91
N MET A 43 -9.72 2.26 0.01
CA MET A 43 -9.54 0.87 0.40
C MET A 43 -8.21 0.63 1.10
N ILE A 44 -7.15 1.26 0.60
CA ILE A 44 -5.82 1.12 1.22
C ILE A 44 -5.79 1.84 2.58
N GLU A 45 -6.49 2.95 2.72
CA GLU A 45 -6.64 3.63 4.01
C GLU A 45 -7.25 2.69 5.06
N HIS A 46 -8.21 1.87 4.66
CA HIS A 46 -8.79 0.88 5.55
C HIS A 46 -7.77 -0.16 5.98
N ILE A 47 -6.94 -0.61 5.05
CA ILE A 47 -5.87 -1.56 5.38
C ILE A 47 -4.91 -0.94 6.39
N ALA A 48 -4.50 0.29 6.16
CA ALA A 48 -3.58 1.00 7.05
C ALA A 48 -4.17 1.12 8.46
N TRP A 49 -5.42 1.51 8.54
CA TRP A 49 -6.09 1.71 9.81
C TRP A 49 -6.28 0.39 10.56
N ARG A 50 -6.77 -0.63 9.87
CA ARG A 50 -7.04 -1.93 10.49
C ARG A 50 -5.76 -2.65 10.91
N ALA A 51 -4.70 -2.52 10.12
CA ALA A 51 -3.44 -3.17 10.43
C ALA A 51 -2.55 -2.32 11.33
N ALA A 52 -2.94 -1.08 11.60
CA ALA A 52 -2.14 -0.11 12.35
C ALA A 52 -0.75 0.06 11.74
N LEU A 53 -0.71 0.21 10.42
CA LEU A 53 0.53 0.41 9.67
C LEU A 53 0.47 1.75 8.96
N ASN A 54 1.59 2.47 8.97
CA ASN A 54 1.72 3.66 8.15
C ASN A 54 2.12 3.22 6.74
N ILE A 55 1.22 3.40 5.79
CA ILE A 55 1.44 3.02 4.40
C ILE A 55 1.53 4.29 3.57
N GLN A 56 2.66 4.48 2.91
CA GLN A 56 2.86 5.61 2.02
C GLN A 56 2.97 5.10 0.59
N ILE A 57 2.20 5.69 -0.31
CA ILE A 57 2.20 5.33 -1.72
C ILE A 57 2.32 6.61 -2.53
N GLU A 58 3.31 6.65 -3.41
CA GLU A 58 3.49 7.72 -4.36
C GLU A 58 3.62 7.12 -5.75
N MET A 59 2.93 7.70 -6.72
CA MET A 59 2.95 7.25 -8.11
C MET A 59 3.18 8.41 -9.05
N GLU A 60 3.92 8.12 -10.11
CA GLU A 60 4.03 8.98 -11.28
C GLU A 60 3.61 8.16 -12.48
N LEU A 61 2.69 8.68 -13.25
CA LEU A 61 2.19 8.06 -14.47
C LEU A 61 2.61 8.89 -15.66
N ASP A 62 2.92 8.21 -16.77
CA ASP A 62 3.39 8.89 -17.98
C ASP A 62 2.25 9.69 -18.60
N GLU A 63 1.45 9.09 -19.47
CA GLU A 63 0.41 9.83 -20.16
C GLU A 63 -1.00 9.43 -19.78
N PHE A 64 -1.19 8.20 -19.34
CA PHE A 64 -2.52 7.65 -19.12
C PHE A 64 -2.71 7.15 -17.70
N GLU A 65 -3.83 7.54 -17.12
CA GLU A 65 -4.24 7.08 -15.80
C GLU A 65 -5.24 5.94 -15.95
N LEU A 66 -4.78 4.83 -16.51
CA LEU A 66 -5.65 3.68 -16.70
C LEU A 66 -5.86 2.97 -15.37
N ALA A 67 -7.13 2.82 -14.98
CA ALA A 67 -7.48 2.19 -13.70
C ALA A 67 -6.86 0.80 -13.57
N HIS A 68 -6.88 0.01 -14.64
CA HIS A 68 -6.30 -1.31 -14.65
C HIS A 68 -4.80 -1.28 -14.32
N LEU A 69 -4.07 -0.39 -14.98
CA LEU A 69 -2.62 -0.25 -14.77
C LEU A 69 -2.32 0.19 -13.33
N VAL A 70 -3.06 1.16 -12.83
CA VAL A 70 -2.85 1.66 -11.47
C VAL A 70 -3.11 0.56 -10.45
N CYS A 71 -4.23 -0.16 -10.58
CA CYS A 71 -4.56 -1.23 -9.63
C CYS A 71 -3.52 -2.34 -9.66
N GLU A 72 -3.04 -2.70 -10.85
CA GLU A 72 -2.03 -3.74 -11.01
C GLU A 72 -0.70 -3.32 -10.36
N ASP A 73 -0.22 -2.14 -10.67
CA ASP A 73 1.04 -1.65 -10.15
C ASP A 73 0.99 -1.48 -8.63
N VAL A 74 -0.08 -0.90 -8.11
CA VAL A 74 -0.24 -0.72 -6.67
C VAL A 74 -0.34 -2.08 -5.99
N GLY A 75 -1.14 -2.99 -6.54
CA GLY A 75 -1.31 -4.31 -5.96
C GLY A 75 -0.01 -5.09 -5.89
N MET A 76 0.76 -5.08 -6.97
CA MET A 76 2.03 -5.81 -7.01
C MET A 76 3.06 -5.19 -6.07
N THR A 77 3.17 -3.88 -6.05
CA THR A 77 4.17 -3.20 -5.24
C THR A 77 3.82 -3.26 -3.75
N LEU A 78 2.55 -3.01 -3.42
CA LEU A 78 2.09 -3.11 -2.04
C LEU A 78 2.21 -4.56 -1.55
N GLY A 79 1.87 -5.53 -2.39
CA GLY A 79 2.00 -6.94 -2.05
C GLY A 79 3.43 -7.32 -1.72
N ARG A 80 4.40 -6.82 -2.50
CA ARG A 80 5.82 -7.05 -2.21
C ARG A 80 6.22 -6.43 -0.90
N ALA A 81 5.76 -5.21 -0.63
CA ALA A 81 6.09 -4.52 0.61
C ALA A 81 5.51 -5.27 1.83
N VAL A 82 4.28 -5.74 1.72
CA VAL A 82 3.65 -6.52 2.78
C VAL A 82 4.40 -7.84 2.99
N GLY A 83 4.79 -8.50 1.89
CA GLY A 83 5.57 -9.74 1.97
C GLY A 83 6.89 -9.55 2.70
N GLU A 84 7.60 -8.47 2.39
CA GLU A 84 8.84 -8.15 3.08
C GLU A 84 8.61 -7.83 4.56
N TYR A 85 7.53 -7.12 4.85
CA TYR A 85 7.18 -6.79 6.22
C TYR A 85 6.92 -8.06 7.04
N ILE A 86 6.16 -8.99 6.48
CA ILE A 86 5.84 -10.25 7.15
C ILE A 86 7.11 -11.05 7.44
N LYS A 87 8.03 -11.13 6.47
CA LYS A 87 9.28 -11.85 6.65
C LYS A 87 10.13 -11.26 7.78
N ARG A 88 10.19 -9.94 7.85
CA ARG A 88 11.01 -9.27 8.86
C ARG A 88 10.37 -9.25 10.24
N SER A 89 9.05 -9.39 10.29
CA SER A 89 8.31 -9.28 11.54
C SER A 89 8.15 -10.62 12.25
N ASP A 90 8.54 -11.72 11.61
CA ASP A 90 8.46 -13.05 12.20
C ASP A 90 7.05 -13.34 12.73
N VAL A 91 6.04 -12.96 11.97
CA VAL A 91 4.64 -13.21 12.32
C VAL A 91 4.14 -14.46 11.60
N PRO A 92 3.09 -15.11 12.11
CA PRO A 92 2.50 -16.25 11.40
C PRO A 92 2.06 -15.83 10.00
N GLY A 93 2.40 -16.64 9.01
CA GLY A 93 2.08 -16.36 7.62
C GLY A 93 0.65 -16.71 7.24
N TYR A 94 -0.20 -17.01 8.22
CA TYR A 94 -1.58 -17.40 7.95
C TYR A 94 -2.53 -16.52 8.73
N ALA A 95 -3.55 -16.04 8.04
CA ALA A 95 -4.63 -15.28 8.67
C ALA A 95 -5.91 -15.52 7.88
N PHE A 96 -7.03 -15.48 8.58
CA PHE A 96 -8.33 -15.62 7.97
C PHE A 96 -9.23 -14.48 8.44
N ALA A 97 -9.90 -13.85 7.48
CA ALA A 97 -10.81 -12.76 7.80
C ALA A 97 -12.00 -12.81 6.85
N VAL A 98 -13.18 -12.52 7.39
CA VAL A 98 -14.38 -12.34 6.59
C VAL A 98 -14.85 -10.91 6.80
N GLY A 99 -15.10 -10.22 5.72
CA GLY A 99 -15.59 -8.85 5.79
C GLY A 99 -16.75 -8.64 4.85
N ILE A 100 -17.62 -7.73 5.22
CA ILE A 100 -18.71 -7.28 4.37
C ILE A 100 -18.44 -5.81 4.07
N ILE A 101 -18.44 -5.48 2.78
CA ILE A 101 -18.33 -4.09 2.36
C ILE A 101 -19.74 -3.58 2.16
N ASP A 102 -20.11 -2.63 2.99
CA ASP A 102 -21.43 -2.03 2.94
C ASP A 102 -21.25 -0.55 2.61
N GLU A 103 -21.81 -0.15 1.50
CA GLU A 103 -21.74 1.23 1.07
C GLU A 103 -23.05 1.96 1.29
#